data_471cacda10da6730f9a69de3a5329bb0
#
_entry.id   471cacda10da6730f9a69de3a5329bb0
#
_cell.length_a   1.000
_cell.length_b   1.000
_cell.length_c   1.000
_cell.angle_alpha   90.00
_cell.angle_beta   90.00
_cell.angle_gamma   90.00
#
_symmetry.space_group_name_H-M   'P 1'
#
loop_
_entity.id
_entity.type
_entity.pdbx_description
1 polymer ?
#
loop_
_entity_poly.entity_id
_entity_poly.type
_entity_poly.pdbx_seq_one_letter_code
_entity_poly.pdbx_strand_id
1 'polypeptide(L)'
;MFVITLIFNTFWGWLMDRYGWVWPMRWFGCAVLAVGSVAFYYIPQWFGANAVMMIIASIIVGIGTCAFSSLPTIMTLYAGEGKQGAALSAYNLVAGLTTFAGPGIATILLPTIGYGGVCWTYAALYVLAFILTLFIRPQQPGFDSHGHRIKKSADSVKEVAAEAKEDAPAVA
;
A
#
# COMPACT_ATOMS: atom_id res chain seq x y z
N MET A 1 -16.74 0.77 6.62
CA MET A 1 -15.34 0.75 6.20
C MET A 1 -14.90 -0.63 5.71
N PHE A 2 -15.03 -1.72 6.50
CA PHE A 2 -14.56 -3.07 6.13
C PHE A 2 -15.12 -3.63 4.81
N VAL A 3 -16.40 -3.45 4.52
CA VAL A 3 -17.02 -3.94 3.26
C VAL A 3 -16.36 -3.32 2.03
N ILE A 4 -16.07 -2.02 2.10
CA ILE A 4 -15.40 -1.27 1.03
C ILE A 4 -13.98 -1.80 0.84
N THR A 5 -13.26 -2.01 1.94
CA THR A 5 -11.90 -2.57 1.92
C THR A 5 -11.89 -3.96 1.26
N LEU A 6 -12.89 -4.80 1.51
CA LEU A 6 -12.98 -6.15 0.94
C LEU A 6 -13.18 -6.12 -0.58
N ILE A 7 -14.11 -5.27 -1.06
CA ILE A 7 -14.36 -5.10 -2.49
C ILE A 7 -13.14 -4.50 -3.20
N PHE A 8 -12.57 -3.46 -2.61
CA PHE A 8 -11.43 -2.76 -3.21
C PHE A 8 -10.12 -3.55 -3.15
N ASN A 9 -9.92 -4.46 -2.21
CA ASN A 9 -8.74 -5.33 -2.19
C ASN A 9 -8.64 -6.19 -3.46
N THR A 10 -9.76 -6.73 -3.95
CA THR A 10 -9.77 -7.49 -5.20
C THR A 10 -9.44 -6.59 -6.40
N PHE A 11 -10.00 -5.39 -6.44
CA PHE A 11 -9.71 -4.40 -7.48
C PHE A 11 -8.24 -3.94 -7.43
N TRP A 12 -7.69 -3.74 -6.22
CA TRP A 12 -6.29 -3.37 -6.03
C TRP A 12 -5.32 -4.45 -6.49
N GLY A 13 -5.61 -5.74 -6.23
CA GLY A 13 -4.79 -6.84 -6.75
C GLY A 13 -4.66 -6.73 -8.27
N TRP A 14 -5.78 -6.61 -8.97
CA TRP A 14 -5.79 -6.45 -10.43
C TRP A 14 -5.03 -5.20 -10.92
N LEU A 15 -5.18 -4.06 -10.22
CA LEU A 15 -4.51 -2.81 -10.57
C LEU A 15 -2.99 -2.92 -10.39
N MET A 16 -2.53 -3.57 -9.33
CA MET A 16 -1.12 -3.79 -9.04
C MET A 16 -0.45 -4.75 -10.02
N ASP A 17 -1.17 -5.76 -10.49
CA ASP A 17 -0.69 -6.67 -11.52
C ASP A 17 -0.52 -5.96 -12.89
N ARG A 18 -1.32 -4.93 -13.15
CA ARG A 18 -1.29 -4.20 -14.40
C ARG A 18 -0.29 -3.05 -14.43
N TYR A 19 -0.19 -2.27 -13.36
CA TYR A 19 0.59 -1.02 -13.27
C TYR A 19 1.82 -1.12 -12.36
N GLY A 20 2.02 -2.26 -11.72
CA GLY A 20 3.07 -2.43 -10.72
C GLY A 20 2.68 -1.92 -9.33
N TRP A 21 3.49 -2.26 -8.33
CA TRP A 21 3.15 -1.98 -6.92
C TRP A 21 3.42 -0.54 -6.50
N VAL A 22 4.46 0.07 -7.08
CA VAL A 22 4.99 1.37 -6.62
C VAL A 22 4.03 2.50 -6.92
N TRP A 23 3.49 2.52 -8.13
CA TRP A 23 2.64 3.61 -8.60
C TRP A 23 1.31 3.70 -7.83
N PRO A 24 0.53 2.61 -7.67
CA PRO A 24 -0.70 2.66 -6.88
C PRO A 24 -0.45 2.97 -5.41
N MET A 25 0.59 2.37 -4.80
CA MET A 25 0.92 2.60 -3.39
C MET A 25 1.29 4.06 -3.11
N ARG A 26 2.04 4.70 -4.02
CA ARG A 26 2.45 6.10 -3.90
C ARG A 26 1.27 7.04 -4.03
N TRP A 27 0.53 6.96 -5.15
CA TRP A 27 -0.53 7.91 -5.44
C TRP A 27 -1.79 7.64 -4.63
N PHE A 28 -2.26 6.42 -4.57
CA PHE A 28 -3.51 6.10 -3.87
C PHE A 28 -3.29 5.80 -2.39
N GLY A 29 -2.18 5.20 -2.00
CA GLY A 29 -1.85 4.99 -0.59
C GLY A 29 -1.56 6.32 0.10
N CYS A 30 -0.38 6.88 -0.12
CA CYS A 30 0.08 8.04 0.64
C CYS A 30 -0.69 9.32 0.33
N ALA A 31 -0.90 9.66 -0.97
CA ALA A 31 -1.55 10.93 -1.33
C ALA A 31 -3.03 10.95 -0.94
N VAL A 32 -3.78 9.89 -1.23
CA VAL A 32 -5.22 9.80 -0.86
C VAL A 32 -5.40 9.81 0.65
N LEU A 33 -4.52 9.15 1.42
CA LEU A 33 -4.60 9.17 2.88
C LEU A 33 -4.24 10.54 3.47
N ALA A 34 -3.28 11.25 2.89
CA ALA A 34 -2.99 12.63 3.29
C ALA A 34 -4.22 13.53 3.10
N VAL A 35 -4.83 13.48 1.91
CA VAL A 35 -6.07 14.24 1.62
C VAL A 35 -7.22 13.77 2.50
N GLY A 36 -7.38 12.47 2.69
CA GLY A 36 -8.41 11.89 3.56
C GLY A 36 -8.31 12.36 5.01
N SER A 37 -7.10 12.45 5.55
CA SER A 37 -6.87 12.95 6.92
C SER A 37 -7.31 14.40 7.09
N VAL A 38 -7.02 15.24 6.11
CA VAL A 38 -7.47 16.65 6.09
C VAL A 38 -8.99 16.74 5.87
N ALA A 39 -9.54 15.90 5.01
CA ALA A 39 -10.97 15.86 4.74
C ALA A 39 -11.78 15.51 6.00
N PHE A 40 -11.31 14.60 6.84
CA PHE A 40 -11.94 14.27 8.12
C PHE A 40 -12.06 15.47 9.06
N TYR A 41 -11.18 16.44 8.94
CA TYR A 41 -11.24 17.67 9.73
C TYR A 41 -12.20 18.70 9.13
N TYR A 42 -12.07 18.99 7.82
CA TYR A 42 -12.82 20.08 7.19
C TYR A 42 -14.28 19.72 6.86
N ILE A 43 -14.58 18.46 6.56
CA ILE A 43 -15.95 18.04 6.21
C ILE A 43 -16.94 18.33 7.35
N PRO A 44 -16.68 17.97 8.62
CA PRO A 44 -17.60 18.30 9.70
C PRO A 44 -17.73 19.82 9.95
N GLN A 45 -16.68 20.60 9.67
CA GLN A 45 -16.71 22.05 9.86
C GLN A 45 -17.58 22.75 8.81
N TRP A 46 -17.54 22.29 7.55
CA TRP A 46 -18.27 22.94 6.45
C TRP A 46 -19.70 22.45 6.31
N PHE A 47 -19.93 21.18 6.55
CA PHE A 47 -21.23 20.54 6.35
C PHE A 47 -21.95 20.16 7.66
N GLY A 48 -21.36 20.49 8.81
CA GLY A 48 -21.87 20.09 10.12
C GLY A 48 -21.79 18.56 10.33
N ALA A 49 -22.55 18.05 11.29
CA ALA A 49 -22.61 16.64 11.61
C ALA A 49 -23.45 15.82 10.57
N ASN A 50 -23.06 15.90 9.31
CA ASN A 50 -23.73 15.19 8.22
C ASN A 50 -23.15 13.78 8.06
N ALA A 51 -23.93 12.75 8.43
CA ALA A 51 -23.51 11.36 8.36
C ALA A 51 -23.10 10.91 6.95
N VAL A 52 -23.75 11.43 5.91
CA VAL A 52 -23.45 11.09 4.51
C VAL A 52 -22.04 11.55 4.13
N MET A 53 -21.67 12.77 4.51
CA MET A 53 -20.34 13.32 4.23
C MET A 53 -19.24 12.58 5.00
N MET A 54 -19.52 12.16 6.23
CA MET A 54 -18.59 11.32 7.02
C MET A 54 -18.41 9.93 6.42
N ILE A 55 -19.45 9.37 5.82
CA ILE A 55 -19.36 8.09 5.08
C ILE A 55 -18.46 8.28 3.85
N ILE A 56 -18.63 9.36 3.08
CA ILE A 56 -17.79 9.65 1.91
C ILE A 56 -16.31 9.77 2.32
N ALA A 57 -16.01 10.53 3.38
CA ALA A 57 -14.65 10.63 3.91
C ALA A 57 -14.08 9.27 4.31
N SER A 58 -14.88 8.42 4.96
CA SER A 58 -14.50 7.06 5.35
C SER A 58 -14.25 6.15 4.14
N ILE A 59 -14.98 6.33 3.04
CA ILE A 59 -14.76 5.61 1.78
C ILE A 59 -13.40 5.98 1.20
N ILE A 60 -13.07 7.27 1.13
CA ILE A 60 -11.80 7.78 0.60
C ILE A 60 -10.61 7.18 1.39
N VAL A 61 -10.67 7.22 2.72
CA VAL A 61 -9.64 6.63 3.57
C VAL A 61 -9.60 5.10 3.41
N GLY A 62 -10.75 4.43 3.27
CA GLY A 62 -10.84 3.00 3.00
C GLY A 62 -10.12 2.59 1.71
N ILE A 63 -10.30 3.35 0.65
CA ILE A 63 -9.60 3.13 -0.63
C ILE A 63 -8.09 3.31 -0.46
N GLY A 64 -7.65 4.35 0.23
CA GLY A 64 -6.24 4.60 0.48
C GLY A 64 -5.56 3.50 1.29
N THR A 65 -6.24 2.95 2.31
CA THR A 65 -5.70 1.85 3.13
C THR A 65 -5.52 0.56 2.36
N CYS A 66 -6.37 0.27 1.36
CA CYS A 66 -6.24 -0.92 0.52
C CYS A 66 -4.91 -0.94 -0.27
N ALA A 67 -4.35 0.22 -0.61
CA ALA A 67 -3.10 0.30 -1.36
C ALA A 67 -1.89 -0.29 -0.60
N PHE A 68 -1.97 -0.40 0.73
CA PHE A 68 -0.92 -1.00 1.56
C PHE A 68 -1.01 -2.53 1.69
N SER A 69 -2.05 -3.15 1.16
CA SER A 69 -2.22 -4.62 1.22
C SER A 69 -1.11 -5.40 0.50
N SER A 70 -0.38 -4.78 -0.42
CA SER A 70 0.78 -5.38 -1.11
C SER A 70 2.09 -5.36 -0.33
N LEU A 71 2.19 -4.59 0.76
CA LEU A 71 3.43 -4.47 1.53
C LEU A 71 3.99 -5.80 2.03
N PRO A 72 3.18 -6.74 2.58
CA PRO A 72 3.69 -8.05 2.98
C PRO A 72 4.34 -8.81 1.82
N THR A 73 3.72 -8.78 0.64
CA THR A 73 4.23 -9.44 -0.57
C THR A 73 5.56 -8.83 -1.01
N ILE A 74 5.67 -7.50 -1.00
CA ILE A 74 6.90 -6.79 -1.31
C ILE A 74 8.01 -7.21 -0.34
N MET A 75 7.73 -7.22 0.96
CA MET A 75 8.71 -7.60 1.99
C MET A 75 9.21 -9.04 1.83
N THR A 76 8.32 -9.99 1.51
CA THR A 76 8.71 -11.38 1.31
C THR A 76 9.57 -11.59 0.07
N LEU A 77 9.33 -10.83 -1.01
CA LEU A 77 10.14 -10.88 -2.23
C LEU A 77 11.55 -10.32 -2.02
N TYR A 78 11.69 -9.26 -1.24
CA TYR A 78 13.01 -8.68 -0.94
C TYR A 78 13.84 -9.52 0.05
N ALA A 79 13.20 -10.32 0.89
CA ALA A 79 13.89 -11.12 1.88
C ALA A 79 14.71 -12.29 1.28
N GLY A 80 14.41 -12.69 0.03
CA GLY A 80 15.01 -13.84 -0.62
C GLY A 80 14.55 -15.17 -0.07
N GLU A 81 15.05 -16.26 -0.66
CA GLU A 81 14.68 -17.61 -0.29
C GLU A 81 15.13 -17.96 1.14
N GLY A 82 14.25 -18.57 1.91
CA GLY A 82 14.50 -19.00 3.29
C GLY A 82 14.34 -17.92 4.37
N LYS A 83 14.23 -16.62 4.02
CA LYS A 83 14.06 -15.52 4.99
C LYS A 83 12.66 -14.87 4.96
N GLN A 84 11.76 -15.43 4.19
CA GLN A 84 10.40 -14.89 3.99
C GLN A 84 9.62 -14.82 5.30
N GLY A 85 9.75 -15.85 6.17
CA GLY A 85 9.10 -15.86 7.48
C GLY A 85 9.58 -14.73 8.41
N ALA A 86 10.89 -14.48 8.43
CA ALA A 86 11.46 -13.38 9.22
C ALA A 86 11.00 -12.00 8.73
N ALA A 87 10.94 -11.80 7.42
CA ALA A 87 10.44 -10.57 6.82
C ALA A 87 8.96 -10.32 7.14
N LEU A 88 8.14 -11.36 7.06
CA LEU A 88 6.71 -11.26 7.39
C LEU A 88 6.51 -11.00 8.88
N SER A 89 7.32 -11.62 9.75
CA SER A 89 7.29 -11.36 11.20
C SER A 89 7.69 -9.92 11.52
N ALA A 90 8.73 -9.40 10.88
CA ALA A 90 9.14 -8.01 11.03
C ALA A 90 8.04 -7.05 10.56
N TYR A 91 7.41 -7.33 9.42
CA TYR A 91 6.27 -6.55 8.94
C TYR A 91 5.12 -6.54 9.95
N ASN A 92 4.72 -7.72 10.46
CA ASN A 92 3.64 -7.83 11.43
C ASN A 92 3.95 -7.11 12.75
N LEU A 93 5.22 -7.15 13.19
CA LEU A 93 5.66 -6.41 14.38
C LEU A 93 5.49 -4.90 14.17
N VAL A 94 5.95 -4.36 13.05
CA VAL A 94 5.81 -2.93 12.72
C VAL A 94 4.33 -2.56 12.57
N ALA A 95 3.54 -3.37 11.86
CA ALA A 95 2.11 -3.14 11.70
C ALA A 95 1.36 -3.17 13.04
N GLY A 96 1.70 -4.10 13.93
CA GLY A 96 1.17 -4.14 15.30
C GLY A 96 1.57 -2.89 16.11
N LEU A 97 2.84 -2.48 16.04
CA LEU A 97 3.32 -1.31 16.76
C LEU A 97 2.63 -0.02 16.29
N THR A 98 2.37 0.13 14.99
CA THR A 98 1.65 1.30 14.46
C THR A 98 0.20 1.38 14.94
N THR A 99 -0.43 0.25 15.26
CA THR A 99 -1.78 0.20 15.84
C THR A 99 -1.83 0.89 17.23
N PHE A 100 -0.74 0.84 17.98
CA PHE A 100 -0.61 1.55 19.25
C PHE A 100 -0.04 2.96 19.09
N ALA A 101 0.93 3.13 18.20
CA ALA A 101 1.59 4.41 17.98
C ALA A 101 0.61 5.47 17.42
N GLY A 102 -0.30 5.07 16.55
CA GLY A 102 -1.32 5.97 16.01
C GLY A 102 -2.16 6.60 17.16
N PRO A 103 -3.00 5.85 17.86
CA PRO A 103 -3.78 6.38 18.97
C PRO A 103 -2.92 7.06 20.05
N GLY A 104 -1.70 6.56 20.32
CA GLY A 104 -0.76 7.15 21.25
C GLY A 104 -0.38 8.57 20.87
N ILE A 105 0.01 8.80 19.64
CA ILE A 105 0.31 10.13 19.10
C ILE A 105 -0.92 11.04 19.22
N ALA A 106 -2.10 10.54 18.83
CA ALA A 106 -3.32 11.32 18.94
C ALA A 106 -3.64 11.73 20.39
N THR A 107 -3.48 10.81 21.33
CA THR A 107 -3.75 11.08 22.76
C THR A 107 -2.83 12.15 23.33
N ILE A 108 -1.55 12.16 22.94
CA ILE A 108 -0.56 13.13 23.41
C ILE A 108 -0.78 14.50 22.75
N LEU A 109 -1.10 14.52 21.45
CA LEU A 109 -1.23 15.77 20.72
C LEU A 109 -2.61 16.43 20.87
N LEU A 110 -3.66 15.66 21.12
CA LEU A 110 -5.02 16.18 21.20
C LEU A 110 -5.18 17.32 22.26
N PRO A 111 -4.65 17.21 23.49
CA PRO A 111 -4.76 18.27 24.47
C PRO A 111 -3.92 19.51 24.15
N THR A 112 -2.87 19.38 23.33
CA THR A 112 -1.93 20.48 23.02
C THR A 112 -2.31 21.26 21.78
N ILE A 113 -2.64 20.58 20.69
CA ILE A 113 -2.90 21.18 19.37
C ILE A 113 -4.33 20.98 18.86
N GLY A 114 -5.17 20.31 19.67
CA GLY A 114 -6.56 20.05 19.33
C GLY A 114 -6.74 19.05 18.18
N TYR A 115 -8.01 18.77 17.84
CA TYR A 115 -8.37 17.78 16.83
C TYR A 115 -7.82 18.12 15.43
N GLY A 116 -7.88 19.40 15.04
CA GLY A 116 -7.34 19.88 13.76
C GLY A 116 -5.83 19.66 13.64
N GLY A 117 -5.08 19.97 14.69
CA GLY A 117 -3.64 19.76 14.72
C GLY A 117 -3.25 18.29 14.58
N VAL A 118 -4.01 17.38 15.17
CA VAL A 118 -3.81 15.92 15.02
C VAL A 118 -4.02 15.51 13.58
N CYS A 119 -5.09 15.94 12.92
CA CYS A 119 -5.36 15.63 11.51
C CYS A 119 -4.25 16.14 10.58
N TRP A 120 -3.76 17.35 10.82
CA TRP A 120 -2.62 17.91 10.08
C TRP A 120 -1.32 17.16 10.32
N THR A 121 -1.07 16.69 11.54
CA THR A 121 0.10 15.86 11.86
C THR A 121 0.07 14.55 11.07
N TYR A 122 -1.08 13.86 11.02
CA TYR A 122 -1.20 12.66 10.20
C TYR A 122 -1.04 12.95 8.71
N ALA A 123 -1.61 14.03 8.21
CA ALA A 123 -1.41 14.45 6.82
C ALA A 123 0.08 14.68 6.52
N ALA A 124 0.81 15.35 7.42
CA ALA A 124 2.25 15.57 7.27
C ALA A 124 3.04 14.25 7.28
N LEU A 125 2.68 13.29 8.13
CA LEU A 125 3.30 11.96 8.15
C LEU A 125 3.06 11.20 6.84
N TYR A 126 1.85 11.28 6.25
CA TYR A 126 1.58 10.67 4.96
C TYR A 126 2.33 11.35 3.80
N VAL A 127 2.48 12.69 3.87
CA VAL A 127 3.31 13.41 2.90
C VAL A 127 4.78 13.02 3.03
N LEU A 128 5.28 12.88 4.25
CA LEU A 128 6.63 12.38 4.49
C LEU A 128 6.82 10.95 3.94
N ALA A 129 5.85 10.07 4.20
CA ALA A 129 5.84 8.72 3.64
C ALA A 129 5.81 8.75 2.10
N PHE A 130 5.04 9.65 1.49
CA PHE A 130 5.02 9.86 0.04
C PHE A 130 6.41 10.23 -0.48
N ILE A 131 7.08 11.19 0.17
CA ILE A 131 8.44 11.62 -0.22
C ILE A 131 9.42 10.46 -0.08
N LEU A 132 9.36 9.69 1.03
CA LEU A 132 10.22 8.53 1.22
C LEU A 132 10.00 7.46 0.13
N THR A 133 8.77 7.24 -0.31
CA THR A 133 8.48 6.29 -1.40
C THR A 133 9.04 6.73 -2.75
N LEU A 134 9.36 8.02 -2.94
CA LEU A 134 10.04 8.50 -4.16
C LEU A 134 11.49 7.97 -4.24
N PHE A 135 12.15 7.77 -3.11
CA PHE A 135 13.51 7.25 -3.05
C PHE A 135 13.56 5.72 -3.16
N ILE A 136 12.47 5.03 -2.80
CA ILE A 136 12.40 3.57 -2.87
C ILE A 136 12.01 3.17 -4.29
N ARG A 137 12.87 2.39 -4.95
CA ARG A 137 12.62 1.80 -6.27
C ARG A 137 12.58 0.27 -6.14
N PRO A 138 11.48 -0.31 -5.67
CA PRO A 138 11.38 -1.75 -5.55
C PRO A 138 11.36 -2.38 -6.95
N GLN A 139 12.24 -3.36 -7.18
CA GLN A 139 12.21 -4.17 -8.39
C GLN A 139 11.06 -5.16 -8.28
N GLN A 140 10.11 -5.08 -9.19
CA GLN A 140 9.02 -6.03 -9.30
C GLN A 140 9.33 -7.00 -10.45
N PRO A 141 9.20 -8.32 -10.25
CA PRO A 141 9.34 -9.27 -11.33
C PRO A 141 8.41 -8.93 -12.51
N GLY A 142 8.97 -8.76 -13.71
CA GLY A 142 8.20 -8.39 -14.90
C GLY A 142 8.01 -6.89 -15.13
N PHE A 143 8.61 -6.03 -14.29
CA PHE A 143 8.61 -4.57 -14.46
C PHE A 143 10.04 -4.03 -14.41
N ASP A 144 10.29 -2.99 -15.20
CA ASP A 144 11.56 -2.27 -15.20
C ASP A 144 11.69 -1.40 -13.94
N SER A 145 12.91 -0.93 -13.64
CA SER A 145 13.22 -0.02 -12.53
C SER A 145 12.38 1.27 -12.50
N HIS A 146 11.76 1.62 -13.61
CA HIS A 146 10.85 2.75 -13.77
C HIS A 146 9.35 2.38 -13.63
N GLY A 147 9.03 1.10 -13.36
CA GLY A 147 7.65 0.63 -13.21
C GLY A 147 6.93 0.36 -14.55
N HIS A 148 7.66 0.32 -15.67
CA HIS A 148 7.09 -0.10 -16.94
C HIS A 148 7.13 -1.63 -17.06
N ARG A 149 6.03 -2.23 -17.55
CA ARG A 149 5.94 -3.67 -17.75
C ARG A 149 6.94 -4.09 -18.83
N ILE A 150 7.89 -4.94 -18.47
CA ILE A 150 8.80 -5.55 -19.42
C ILE A 150 7.94 -6.46 -20.32
N LYS A 151 7.80 -6.13 -21.61
CA LYS A 151 7.24 -7.05 -22.58
C LYS A 151 8.17 -8.26 -22.61
N LYS A 152 7.73 -9.37 -21.99
CA LYS A 152 8.42 -10.66 -22.16
C LYS A 152 8.43 -10.92 -23.65
N SER A 153 9.59 -10.88 -24.28
CA SER A 153 9.73 -11.24 -25.67
C SER A 153 9.17 -12.66 -25.83
N ALA A 154 8.36 -12.90 -26.84
CA ALA A 154 7.80 -14.23 -27.11
C ALA A 154 8.92 -15.29 -27.26
N ASP A 155 10.12 -14.84 -27.55
CA ASP A 155 11.31 -15.67 -27.72
C ASP A 155 11.86 -16.17 -26.37
N SER A 156 11.86 -15.36 -25.30
CA SER A 156 12.29 -15.80 -23.97
C SER A 156 11.33 -16.80 -23.32
N VAL A 157 10.05 -16.75 -23.67
CA VAL A 157 9.08 -17.76 -23.21
C VAL A 157 9.28 -19.09 -23.92
N LYS A 158 9.70 -19.07 -25.19
CA LYS A 158 10.01 -20.28 -25.95
C LYS A 158 11.31 -20.92 -25.48
N GLU A 159 12.29 -20.12 -25.11
CA GLU A 159 13.59 -20.57 -24.62
C GLU A 159 13.45 -21.28 -23.26
N VAL A 160 12.73 -20.69 -22.29
CA VAL A 160 12.42 -21.30 -21.00
C VAL A 160 11.53 -22.55 -21.16
N ALA A 161 10.62 -22.56 -22.13
CA ALA A 161 9.77 -23.73 -22.40
C ALA A 161 10.55 -24.86 -23.11
N ALA A 162 11.61 -24.55 -23.84
CA ALA A 162 12.50 -25.51 -24.45
C ALA A 162 13.43 -26.15 -23.40
N GLU A 163 14.01 -25.33 -22.52
CA GLU A 163 14.88 -25.76 -21.43
C GLU A 163 14.13 -26.66 -20.42
N ALA A 164 12.89 -26.30 -20.07
CA ALA A 164 12.04 -27.12 -19.20
C ALA A 164 11.59 -28.45 -19.83
N LYS A 165 11.66 -28.60 -21.15
CA LYS A 165 11.39 -29.87 -21.85
C LYS A 165 12.63 -30.76 -21.90
N GLU A 166 13.81 -30.18 -21.88
CA GLU A 166 15.09 -30.92 -21.94
C GLU A 166 15.44 -31.50 -20.55
N ASP A 167 15.06 -30.80 -19.46
CA ASP A 167 15.24 -31.25 -18.08
C ASP A 167 14.16 -32.23 -17.57
N ALA A 168 13.16 -32.56 -18.37
CA ALA A 168 12.16 -33.55 -17.97
C ALA A 168 12.80 -34.96 -18.02
N PRO A 169 12.95 -35.65 -16.84
CA PRO A 169 13.53 -36.99 -16.81
C PRO A 169 12.65 -37.91 -17.66
N ALA A 170 13.30 -38.61 -18.59
CA ALA A 170 12.66 -39.68 -19.36
C ALA A 170 12.17 -40.75 -18.39
N VAL A 171 10.87 -40.73 -18.09
CA VAL A 171 10.22 -41.77 -17.30
C VAL A 171 10.11 -43.00 -18.23
N ALA A 172 11.03 -43.93 -18.02
CA ALA A 172 10.97 -45.24 -18.61
C ALA A 172 10.15 -46.18 -17.69
#